data_b6a8623de73f15ad2ae40919db2a63c5
#
_entry.id   b6a8623de73f15ad2ae40919db2a63c5
#
_cell.length_a   1.000
_cell.length_b   1.000
_cell.length_c   1.000
_cell.angle_alpha   90.00
_cell.angle_beta   90.00
_cell.angle_gamma   90.00
#
_symmetry.space_group_name_H-M   'P 1'
#
loop_
_entity.id
_entity.type
_entity.pdbx_description
1 polymer ?
#
loop_
_entity_poly.entity_id
_entity_poly.type
_entity_poly.pdbx_seq_one_letter_code
_entity_poly.pdbx_strand_id
1 'polypeptide(L)'
;MRIYNNLVINKRHQNSVVAIGNFDGIHLGHQKVLNRARQKAKVNRLPFGVITFEPMPAMFFNKKIKNHRINSLLQKKTQLKKLKLDFLIIINFNKKFSKLSAEQFIKKIIFNKARCKFLYVSNNFKFGFKRKGNTQTLTKYENSYNYKTMITNPLRKATKVISSTIIRKKISQGKIYEVNKLLNRNWCIQGKVIKGQKRGRKIGFPTCNINLKNYIMPKLGVYSVIAETKYFKKQGIANIGYRPTFNGQNLLLEVNIFGINKNLYNKEVNINFIKFIRPEKKFKGLEQLKKQIKIDIIQAKKNV
;
A
#
# COMPACT_ATOMS: atom_id res chain seq x y z
N MET A 1 19.17 -0.52 3.66
CA MET A 1 18.10 0.26 4.33
C MET A 1 17.96 -0.17 5.78
N ARG A 2 18.33 0.68 6.72
CA ARG A 2 18.10 0.47 8.16
C ARG A 2 16.69 0.95 8.54
N ILE A 3 16.00 0.20 9.40
CA ILE A 3 14.64 0.57 9.86
C ILE A 3 14.73 1.01 11.32
N TYR A 4 14.16 2.17 11.62
CA TYR A 4 14.04 2.74 12.95
C TYR A 4 12.54 2.76 13.35
N ASN A 5 12.18 2.03 14.40
CA ASN A 5 10.84 2.06 14.99
C ASN A 5 10.75 3.06 16.16
N ASN A 6 11.89 3.60 16.58
CA ASN A 6 12.05 4.72 17.49
C ASN A 6 12.69 5.88 16.74
N LEU A 7 12.64 7.06 17.31
CA LEU A 7 13.20 8.28 16.71
C LEU A 7 14.70 8.49 17.02
N VAL A 8 15.40 7.46 17.49
CA VAL A 8 16.87 7.53 17.73
C VAL A 8 17.56 6.98 16.48
N ILE A 9 18.10 7.87 15.67
CA ILE A 9 18.83 7.50 14.45
C ILE A 9 20.34 7.55 14.67
N ASN A 10 21.05 6.68 13.96
CA ASN A 10 22.51 6.65 13.98
C ASN A 10 23.10 7.96 13.44
N LYS A 11 24.24 8.41 13.97
CA LYS A 11 24.95 9.64 13.52
C LYS A 11 25.17 9.66 12.00
N ARG A 12 25.50 8.52 11.38
CA ARG A 12 25.69 8.40 9.92
C ARG A 12 24.46 8.71 9.07
N HIS A 13 23.25 8.71 9.66
CA HIS A 13 21.99 9.04 8.98
C HIS A 13 21.47 10.45 9.31
N GLN A 14 22.20 11.19 10.13
CA GLN A 14 21.94 12.62 10.39
C GLN A 14 22.42 13.46 9.19
N ASN A 15 22.08 14.73 9.19
CA ASN A 15 22.41 15.65 8.09
C ASN A 15 21.99 15.13 6.70
N SER A 16 20.83 14.52 6.64
CA SER A 16 20.33 13.71 5.53
C SER A 16 19.28 14.44 4.68
N VAL A 17 18.92 13.85 3.55
CA VAL A 17 17.74 14.20 2.76
C VAL A 17 16.62 13.28 3.18
N VAL A 18 15.51 13.83 3.67
CA VAL A 18 14.39 13.05 4.19
C VAL A 18 13.10 13.38 3.43
N ALA A 19 12.40 12.38 2.97
CA ALA A 19 11.02 12.54 2.50
C ALA A 19 10.03 12.10 3.59
N ILE A 20 9.00 12.91 3.86
CA ILE A 20 8.00 12.61 4.88
C ILE A 20 6.60 12.49 4.29
N GLY A 21 5.88 11.42 4.69
CA GLY A 21 4.51 11.17 4.25
C GLY A 21 3.97 9.80 4.65
N ASN A 22 2.68 9.58 4.43
CA ASN A 22 2.06 8.28 4.68
C ASN A 22 2.51 7.22 3.67
N PHE A 23 2.84 7.62 2.45
CA PHE A 23 3.30 6.76 1.35
C PHE A 23 2.44 5.49 1.17
N ASP A 24 1.12 5.60 1.37
CA ASP A 24 0.22 4.49 1.13
C ASP A 24 0.02 4.28 -0.37
N GLY A 25 0.34 3.07 -0.83
CA GLY A 25 0.33 2.71 -2.24
C GLY A 25 1.58 3.11 -3.01
N ILE A 26 2.45 3.99 -2.53
CA ILE A 26 3.64 4.51 -3.27
C ILE A 26 3.31 4.75 -4.75
N HIS A 27 2.24 5.49 -5.00
CA HIS A 27 1.75 5.85 -6.34
C HIS A 27 2.69 6.85 -7.04
N LEU A 28 2.49 7.09 -8.32
CA LEU A 28 3.33 7.98 -9.14
C LEU A 28 3.60 9.34 -8.48
N GLY A 29 2.60 9.94 -7.79
CA GLY A 29 2.80 11.19 -7.04
C GLY A 29 3.78 11.04 -5.87
N HIS A 30 3.73 9.92 -5.14
CA HIS A 30 4.71 9.60 -4.10
C HIS A 30 6.10 9.32 -4.70
N GLN A 31 6.16 8.58 -5.81
CA GLN A 31 7.41 8.29 -6.50
C GLN A 31 8.11 9.56 -6.97
N LYS A 32 7.35 10.58 -7.42
CA LYS A 32 7.90 11.90 -7.79
C LYS A 32 8.63 12.56 -6.61
N VAL A 33 8.00 12.61 -5.42
CA VAL A 33 8.61 13.16 -4.20
C VAL A 33 9.87 12.38 -3.81
N LEU A 34 9.75 11.05 -3.76
CA LEU A 34 10.84 10.16 -3.34
C LEU A 34 12.03 10.20 -4.32
N ASN A 35 11.78 10.25 -5.62
CA ASN A 35 12.84 10.34 -6.63
C ASN A 35 13.56 11.69 -6.57
N ARG A 36 12.86 12.80 -6.38
CA ARG A 36 13.49 14.12 -6.19
C ARG A 36 14.37 14.14 -4.94
N ALA A 37 13.88 13.60 -3.83
CA ALA A 37 14.65 13.48 -2.60
C ALA A 37 15.92 12.63 -2.81
N ARG A 38 15.79 11.47 -3.49
CA ARG A 38 16.91 10.60 -3.83
C ARG A 38 17.95 11.31 -4.70
N GLN A 39 17.51 12.03 -5.72
CA GLN A 39 18.43 12.80 -6.59
C GLN A 39 19.20 13.87 -5.80
N LYS A 40 18.50 14.62 -4.94
CA LYS A 40 19.14 15.63 -4.06
C LYS A 40 20.17 14.99 -3.13
N ALA A 41 19.86 13.84 -2.56
CA ALA A 41 20.78 13.07 -1.72
C ALA A 41 22.02 12.64 -2.50
N LYS A 42 21.84 12.10 -3.72
CA LYS A 42 22.96 11.67 -4.57
C LYS A 42 23.88 12.85 -4.93
N VAL A 43 23.35 13.98 -5.39
CA VAL A 43 24.12 15.16 -5.79
C VAL A 43 24.92 15.74 -4.61
N ASN A 44 24.33 15.73 -3.41
CA ASN A 44 24.99 16.28 -2.22
C ASN A 44 25.77 15.23 -1.40
N ARG A 45 25.87 13.98 -1.88
CA ARG A 45 26.50 12.85 -1.17
C ARG A 45 25.99 12.67 0.26
N LEU A 46 24.67 12.86 0.46
CA LEU A 46 24.00 12.75 1.75
C LEU A 46 23.18 11.48 1.84
N PRO A 47 22.96 10.93 3.06
CA PRO A 47 22.05 9.81 3.25
C PRO A 47 20.62 10.16 2.81
N PHE A 48 19.92 9.19 2.23
CA PHE A 48 18.51 9.32 1.85
C PHE A 48 17.61 8.52 2.78
N GLY A 49 16.69 9.20 3.44
CA GLY A 49 15.73 8.61 4.37
C GLY A 49 14.28 8.91 4.06
N VAL A 50 13.41 8.11 4.65
CA VAL A 50 11.96 8.32 4.63
C VAL A 50 11.39 8.27 6.03
N ILE A 51 10.46 9.18 6.34
CA ILE A 51 9.63 9.14 7.55
C ILE A 51 8.21 8.78 7.15
N THR A 52 7.65 7.76 7.80
CA THR A 52 6.25 7.35 7.65
C THR A 52 5.63 7.03 9.00
N PHE A 53 4.32 6.82 9.02
CA PHE A 53 3.53 6.67 10.24
C PHE A 53 2.84 5.32 10.28
N GLU A 54 2.80 4.69 11.47
CA GLU A 54 2.11 3.43 11.71
C GLU A 54 1.46 3.42 13.11
N PRO A 55 0.15 3.21 13.27
CA PRO A 55 -0.82 3.11 12.17
C PRO A 55 -0.91 4.41 11.36
N MET A 56 -1.50 4.33 10.17
CA MET A 56 -1.77 5.56 9.40
C MET A 56 -2.70 6.49 10.18
N PRO A 57 -2.47 7.83 10.18
CA PRO A 57 -3.29 8.78 10.94
C PRO A 57 -4.80 8.62 10.71
N ALA A 58 -5.24 8.39 9.48
CA ALA A 58 -6.65 8.17 9.18
C ALA A 58 -7.24 6.94 9.92
N MET A 59 -6.47 5.86 10.03
CA MET A 59 -6.90 4.64 10.74
C MET A 59 -6.84 4.82 12.27
N PHE A 60 -5.94 5.66 12.77
CA PHE A 60 -5.83 5.98 14.18
C PHE A 60 -7.04 6.79 14.65
N PHE A 61 -7.42 7.86 13.92
CA PHE A 61 -8.53 8.73 14.29
C PHE A 61 -9.89 8.10 14.05
N ASN A 62 -10.03 7.24 13.06
CA ASN A 62 -11.27 6.56 12.75
C ASN A 62 -11.13 5.04 12.87
N LYS A 63 -11.40 4.51 14.05
CA LYS A 63 -11.35 3.07 14.35
C LYS A 63 -12.36 2.22 13.55
N LYS A 64 -13.40 2.86 12.97
CA LYS A 64 -14.36 2.18 12.08
C LYS A 64 -13.75 1.85 10.72
N ILE A 65 -12.67 2.54 10.32
CA ILE A 65 -11.94 2.26 9.08
C ILE A 65 -11.04 1.03 9.27
N LYS A 66 -11.61 -0.17 9.15
CA LYS A 66 -10.85 -1.43 9.25
C LYS A 66 -10.04 -1.71 7.98
N ASN A 67 -10.63 -1.53 6.80
CA ASN A 67 -10.05 -1.87 5.49
C ASN A 67 -9.71 -0.59 4.71
N HIS A 68 -8.47 -0.12 4.81
CA HIS A 68 -8.09 1.19 4.26
C HIS A 68 -6.79 1.19 3.45
N ARG A 69 -5.90 0.24 3.70
CA ARG A 69 -4.55 0.25 3.12
C ARG A 69 -4.57 -0.16 1.65
N ILE A 70 -3.87 0.59 0.83
CA ILE A 70 -3.55 0.17 -0.55
C ILE A 70 -2.46 -0.90 -0.50
N ASN A 71 -1.51 -0.77 0.44
CA ASN A 71 -0.40 -1.70 0.67
C ASN A 71 -0.28 -2.08 2.14
N SER A 72 0.13 -3.32 2.43
CA SER A 72 0.58 -3.70 3.77
C SER A 72 1.85 -2.93 4.17
N LEU A 73 2.16 -2.89 5.48
CA LEU A 73 3.41 -2.29 5.95
C LEU A 73 4.63 -3.03 5.38
N LEU A 74 4.56 -4.34 5.25
CA LEU A 74 5.63 -5.15 4.66
C LEU A 74 5.86 -4.78 3.19
N GLN A 75 4.78 -4.69 2.40
CA GLN A 75 4.87 -4.25 1.01
C GLN A 75 5.42 -2.83 0.88
N LYS A 76 5.01 -1.90 1.76
CA LYS A 76 5.56 -0.54 1.80
C LYS A 76 7.07 -0.57 2.04
N LYS A 77 7.54 -1.32 3.05
CA LYS A 77 8.97 -1.50 3.34
C LYS A 77 9.73 -2.05 2.13
N THR A 78 9.20 -3.09 1.49
CA THR A 78 9.80 -3.72 0.30
C THR A 78 9.90 -2.74 -0.88
N GLN A 79 8.85 -1.97 -1.14
CA GLN A 79 8.84 -1.00 -2.23
C GLN A 79 9.77 0.19 -1.97
N LEU A 80 9.83 0.68 -0.74
CA LEU A 80 10.77 1.71 -0.34
C LEU A 80 12.22 1.22 -0.46
N LYS A 81 12.50 -0.04 -0.08
CA LYS A 81 13.84 -0.64 -0.25
C LYS A 81 14.29 -0.62 -1.71
N LYS A 82 13.39 -0.85 -2.68
CA LYS A 82 13.70 -0.78 -4.13
C LYS A 82 14.16 0.61 -4.57
N LEU A 83 13.80 1.67 -3.85
CA LEU A 83 14.26 3.04 -4.11
C LEU A 83 15.66 3.33 -3.54
N LYS A 84 16.36 2.29 -3.03
CA LYS A 84 17.72 2.39 -2.45
C LYS A 84 17.82 3.42 -1.31
N LEU A 85 16.82 3.44 -0.40
CA LEU A 85 16.90 4.23 0.83
C LEU A 85 18.02 3.71 1.74
N ASP A 86 18.72 4.62 2.40
CA ASP A 86 19.67 4.28 3.46
C ASP A 86 18.93 3.93 4.75
N PHE A 87 17.83 4.67 5.05
CA PHE A 87 17.06 4.43 6.26
C PHE A 87 15.56 4.74 6.11
N LEU A 88 14.76 4.10 6.96
CA LEU A 88 13.32 4.31 7.10
C LEU A 88 12.97 4.50 8.57
N ILE A 89 12.34 5.62 8.90
CA ILE A 89 11.79 5.89 10.23
C ILE A 89 10.28 5.62 10.18
N ILE A 90 9.82 4.71 11.05
CA ILE A 90 8.40 4.39 11.22
C ILE A 90 7.96 4.96 12.56
N ILE A 91 7.26 6.09 12.51
CA ILE A 91 6.76 6.73 13.71
C ILE A 91 5.51 6.00 14.20
N ASN A 92 5.52 5.57 15.45
CA ASN A 92 4.32 5.07 16.12
C ASN A 92 3.32 6.22 16.32
N PHE A 93 2.26 6.23 15.49
CA PHE A 93 1.21 7.24 15.56
C PHE A 93 0.22 6.91 16.66
N ASN A 94 0.38 7.53 17.80
CA ASN A 94 -0.40 7.30 19.01
C ASN A 94 -1.03 8.60 19.55
N LYS A 95 -1.81 8.52 20.66
CA LYS A 95 -2.48 9.66 21.28
C LYS A 95 -1.49 10.78 21.68
N LYS A 96 -0.32 10.44 22.24
CA LYS A 96 0.73 11.41 22.61
C LYS A 96 1.27 12.12 21.38
N PHE A 97 1.62 11.38 20.32
CA PHE A 97 2.13 11.94 19.07
C PHE A 97 1.08 12.82 18.37
N SER A 98 -0.19 12.42 18.36
CA SER A 98 -1.27 13.16 17.69
C SER A 98 -1.58 14.52 18.31
N LYS A 99 -1.15 14.76 19.56
CA LYS A 99 -1.30 16.04 20.30
C LYS A 99 -0.15 17.03 20.07
N LEU A 100 0.93 16.65 19.39
CA LEU A 100 2.02 17.56 19.10
C LEU A 100 1.55 18.74 18.25
N SER A 101 1.85 19.96 18.66
CA SER A 101 1.64 21.16 17.83
C SER A 101 2.53 21.09 16.57
N ALA A 102 2.28 21.94 15.59
CA ALA A 102 3.12 22.01 14.38
C ALA A 102 4.57 22.34 14.74
N GLU A 103 4.79 23.30 15.61
CA GLU A 103 6.13 23.67 16.08
C GLU A 103 6.81 22.55 16.86
N GLN A 104 6.09 21.91 17.80
CA GLN A 104 6.62 20.76 18.54
C GLN A 104 7.00 19.60 17.62
N PHE A 105 6.24 19.37 16.55
CA PHE A 105 6.59 18.37 15.54
C PHE A 105 7.90 18.74 14.85
N ILE A 106 8.08 19.99 14.41
CA ILE A 106 9.32 20.45 13.76
C ILE A 106 10.49 20.31 14.74
N LYS A 107 10.39 20.87 15.94
CA LYS A 107 11.46 20.83 16.95
C LYS A 107 11.81 19.40 17.34
N LYS A 108 10.80 18.59 17.76
CA LYS A 108 11.06 17.26 18.31
C LYS A 108 11.38 16.21 17.24
N ILE A 109 10.78 16.27 16.06
CA ILE A 109 10.89 15.21 15.04
C ILE A 109 11.93 15.58 13.98
N ILE A 110 11.78 16.76 13.36
CA ILE A 110 12.64 17.14 12.24
C ILE A 110 14.03 17.55 12.75
N PHE A 111 14.08 18.46 13.72
CA PHE A 111 15.34 18.98 14.24
C PHE A 111 16.02 18.00 15.20
N ASN A 112 15.41 17.67 16.35
CA ASN A 112 16.10 16.89 17.40
C ASN A 112 16.36 15.44 17.01
N LYS A 113 15.45 14.81 16.26
CA LYS A 113 15.48 13.36 16.02
C LYS A 113 15.94 13.01 14.60
N ALA A 114 15.31 13.54 13.57
CA ALA A 114 15.70 13.25 12.20
C ALA A 114 16.96 14.00 11.78
N ARG A 115 17.22 15.20 12.32
CA ARG A 115 18.37 16.05 12.01
C ARG A 115 18.63 16.11 10.52
N CYS A 116 17.57 16.34 9.71
CA CYS A 116 17.69 16.37 8.27
C CYS A 116 18.17 17.75 7.78
N LYS A 117 18.98 17.77 6.72
CA LYS A 117 19.39 18.99 6.02
C LYS A 117 18.34 19.43 4.99
N PHE A 118 17.72 18.47 4.29
CA PHE A 118 16.67 18.71 3.31
C PHE A 118 15.44 17.88 3.62
N LEU A 119 14.28 18.54 3.75
CA LEU A 119 13.00 17.90 4.02
C LEU A 119 12.09 17.97 2.79
N TYR A 120 11.80 16.83 2.16
CA TYR A 120 10.90 16.71 1.02
C TYR A 120 9.49 16.40 1.45
N VAL A 121 8.54 17.24 1.02
CA VAL A 121 7.11 17.08 1.26
C VAL A 121 6.29 17.33 -0.01
N SER A 122 5.07 16.83 -0.05
CA SER A 122 4.10 17.27 -1.06
C SER A 122 3.51 18.63 -0.71
N ASN A 123 3.10 19.40 -1.70
CA ASN A 123 2.51 20.74 -1.50
C ASN A 123 1.30 20.75 -0.55
N ASN A 124 0.52 19.66 -0.53
CA ASN A 124 -0.65 19.50 0.33
C ASN A 124 -0.34 18.81 1.68
N PHE A 125 0.93 18.75 2.07
CA PHE A 125 1.33 18.14 3.34
C PHE A 125 0.77 18.93 4.53
N LYS A 126 0.08 18.21 5.44
CA LYS A 126 -0.47 18.75 6.68
C LYS A 126 -0.01 17.90 7.85
N PHE A 127 0.36 18.54 8.96
CA PHE A 127 0.91 17.90 10.15
C PHE A 127 0.54 18.63 11.43
N GLY A 128 0.96 18.09 12.57
CA GLY A 128 0.67 18.64 13.89
C GLY A 128 -0.78 18.46 14.32
N PHE A 129 -1.07 18.90 15.53
CA PHE A 129 -2.40 18.78 16.14
C PHE A 129 -3.48 19.43 15.28
N LYS A 130 -4.59 18.71 15.05
CA LYS A 130 -5.69 19.13 14.16
C LYS A 130 -5.23 19.57 12.76
N ARG A 131 -4.05 19.08 12.28
CA ARG A 131 -3.49 19.41 10.95
C ARG A 131 -3.23 20.91 10.73
N LYS A 132 -2.95 21.68 11.79
CA LYS A 132 -2.70 23.13 11.72
C LYS A 132 -1.39 23.48 11.00
N GLY A 133 -0.39 22.58 11.00
CA GLY A 133 0.86 22.75 10.25
C GLY A 133 0.71 22.46 8.76
N ASN A 134 1.41 23.22 7.94
CA ASN A 134 1.45 23.10 6.48
C ASN A 134 2.86 23.40 5.94
N THR A 135 3.03 23.49 4.63
CA THR A 135 4.32 23.78 3.99
C THR A 135 4.87 25.14 4.36
N GLN A 136 4.05 26.17 4.49
CA GLN A 136 4.44 27.50 4.94
C GLN A 136 4.99 27.48 6.38
N THR A 137 4.33 26.70 7.26
CA THR A 137 4.84 26.49 8.62
C THR A 137 6.22 25.85 8.59
N LEU A 138 6.49 24.87 7.73
CA LEU A 138 7.83 24.29 7.58
C LEU A 138 8.84 25.33 7.12
N THR A 139 8.52 26.13 6.11
CA THR A 139 9.40 27.15 5.57
C THR A 139 9.72 28.24 6.60
N LYS A 140 8.73 28.66 7.41
CA LYS A 140 8.92 29.64 8.50
C LYS A 140 10.04 29.27 9.48
N TYR A 141 10.17 27.97 9.78
CA TYR A 141 11.13 27.48 10.78
C TYR A 141 12.46 26.98 10.19
N GLU A 142 12.72 27.17 8.88
CA GLU A 142 13.96 26.70 8.22
C GLU A 142 15.21 27.26 8.87
N ASN A 143 15.27 28.56 9.07
CA ASN A 143 16.44 29.23 9.68
C ASN A 143 16.62 28.85 11.15
N SER A 144 15.51 28.79 11.92
CA SER A 144 15.57 28.48 13.36
C SER A 144 16.08 27.06 13.65
N TYR A 145 15.86 26.12 12.73
CA TYR A 145 16.21 24.70 12.92
C TYR A 145 17.15 24.16 11.84
N ASN A 146 17.80 25.04 11.07
CA ASN A 146 18.84 24.71 10.09
C ASN A 146 18.51 23.54 9.16
N TYR A 147 17.35 23.60 8.50
CA TYR A 147 16.95 22.68 7.43
C TYR A 147 16.33 23.44 6.25
N LYS A 148 16.20 22.79 5.10
CA LYS A 148 15.56 23.37 3.91
C LYS A 148 14.36 22.53 3.48
N THR A 149 13.21 23.17 3.30
CA THR A 149 11.98 22.52 2.84
C THR A 149 11.96 22.46 1.31
N MET A 150 11.79 21.27 0.78
CA MET A 150 11.69 21.01 -0.66
C MET A 150 10.28 20.56 -1.00
N ILE A 151 9.47 21.50 -1.49
CA ILE A 151 8.05 21.26 -1.80
C ILE A 151 7.93 20.67 -3.20
N THR A 152 7.19 19.56 -3.30
CA THR A 152 6.90 18.91 -4.58
C THR A 152 5.44 19.09 -4.96
N ASN A 153 5.20 19.71 -6.11
CA ASN A 153 3.85 19.84 -6.65
C ASN A 153 3.23 18.50 -6.99
N PRO A 154 1.92 18.33 -6.73
CA PRO A 154 1.20 17.10 -7.04
C PRO A 154 1.40 16.69 -8.51
N LEU A 155 1.53 15.40 -8.75
CA LEU A 155 1.48 14.88 -10.10
C LEU A 155 0.02 14.82 -10.55
N ARG A 156 -0.28 15.42 -11.70
CA ARG A 156 -1.59 15.36 -12.33
C ARG A 156 -1.56 14.41 -13.53
N LYS A 157 -2.66 13.73 -13.76
CA LYS A 157 -2.95 13.02 -15.01
C LYS A 157 -4.22 13.65 -15.59
N ALA A 158 -4.10 14.30 -16.75
CA ALA A 158 -5.07 15.28 -17.21
C ALA A 158 -5.34 16.30 -16.07
N THR A 159 -6.59 16.63 -15.77
CA THR A 159 -6.97 17.59 -14.73
C THR A 159 -6.91 17.06 -13.29
N LYS A 160 -6.79 15.71 -13.09
CA LYS A 160 -6.93 15.08 -11.77
C LYS A 160 -5.60 14.82 -11.09
N VAL A 161 -5.50 15.21 -9.80
CA VAL A 161 -4.34 14.94 -8.95
C VAL A 161 -4.28 13.45 -8.62
N ILE A 162 -3.12 12.82 -8.82
CA ILE A 162 -2.89 11.43 -8.39
C ILE A 162 -2.75 11.38 -6.87
N SER A 163 -3.67 10.68 -6.20
CA SER A 163 -3.68 10.55 -4.74
C SER A 163 -4.12 9.15 -4.28
N SER A 164 -3.76 8.77 -3.06
CA SER A 164 -4.22 7.51 -2.44
C SER A 164 -5.76 7.44 -2.35
N THR A 165 -6.45 8.57 -2.18
CA THR A 165 -7.93 8.61 -2.16
C THR A 165 -8.53 8.20 -3.50
N ILE A 166 -8.01 8.73 -4.61
CA ILE A 166 -8.47 8.33 -5.96
C ILE A 166 -8.19 6.86 -6.22
N ILE A 167 -7.02 6.37 -5.81
CA ILE A 167 -6.66 4.95 -5.99
C ILE A 167 -7.61 4.06 -5.21
N ARG A 168 -7.92 4.37 -3.94
CA ARG A 168 -8.91 3.61 -3.15
C ARG A 168 -10.28 3.59 -3.82
N LYS A 169 -10.76 4.74 -4.29
CA LYS A 169 -12.03 4.82 -5.04
C LYS A 169 -12.02 3.92 -6.28
N LYS A 170 -10.92 3.91 -7.04
CA LYS A 170 -10.80 3.04 -8.21
C LYS A 170 -10.75 1.55 -7.87
N ILE A 171 -10.06 1.18 -6.78
CA ILE A 171 -10.04 -0.21 -6.29
C ILE A 171 -11.46 -0.65 -5.90
N SER A 172 -12.20 0.15 -5.13
CA SER A 172 -13.57 -0.16 -4.73
C SER A 172 -14.56 -0.20 -5.90
N GLN A 173 -14.22 0.39 -7.04
CA GLN A 173 -14.98 0.34 -8.29
C GLN A 173 -14.55 -0.80 -9.23
N GLY A 174 -13.51 -1.58 -8.91
CA GLY A 174 -12.97 -2.62 -9.78
C GLY A 174 -12.15 -2.12 -10.97
N LYS A 175 -11.80 -0.82 -11.01
CA LYS A 175 -11.03 -0.19 -12.10
C LYS A 175 -9.52 -0.49 -11.99
N ILE A 176 -9.18 -1.79 -11.94
CA ILE A 176 -7.83 -2.28 -11.62
C ILE A 176 -6.79 -1.81 -12.63
N TYR A 177 -7.10 -1.82 -13.93
CA TYR A 177 -6.19 -1.32 -14.95
C TYR A 177 -5.76 0.14 -14.72
N GLU A 178 -6.71 1.00 -14.34
CA GLU A 178 -6.41 2.39 -14.02
C GLU A 178 -5.59 2.51 -12.72
N VAL A 179 -5.89 1.66 -11.70
CA VAL A 179 -5.11 1.57 -10.47
C VAL A 179 -3.65 1.22 -10.77
N ASN A 180 -3.43 0.21 -11.60
CA ASN A 180 -2.10 -0.26 -11.98
C ASN A 180 -1.28 0.84 -12.68
N LYS A 181 -1.92 1.60 -13.59
CA LYS A 181 -1.30 2.78 -14.22
C LYS A 181 -0.91 3.86 -13.21
N LEU A 182 -1.74 4.13 -12.18
CA LEU A 182 -1.46 5.14 -11.16
C LEU A 182 -0.39 4.69 -10.16
N LEU A 183 -0.27 3.38 -9.94
CA LEU A 183 0.76 2.78 -9.08
C LEU A 183 2.07 2.53 -9.82
N ASN A 184 2.07 2.52 -11.16
CA ASN A 184 3.15 2.05 -12.03
C ASN A 184 3.60 0.62 -11.71
N ARG A 185 2.65 -0.22 -11.34
CA ARG A 185 2.77 -1.66 -11.09
C ARG A 185 1.40 -2.26 -10.83
N ASN A 186 1.30 -3.59 -10.85
CA ASN A 186 0.08 -4.27 -10.44
C ASN A 186 -0.20 -4.02 -8.96
N TRP A 187 -1.44 -3.69 -8.64
CA TRP A 187 -1.92 -3.68 -7.27
C TRP A 187 -1.90 -5.11 -6.74
N CYS A 188 -1.38 -5.28 -5.54
CA CYS A 188 -1.08 -6.60 -5.00
C CYS A 188 -1.63 -6.74 -3.57
N ILE A 189 -2.26 -7.88 -3.31
CA ILE A 189 -2.59 -8.35 -1.96
C ILE A 189 -1.59 -9.44 -1.60
N GLN A 190 -0.91 -9.27 -0.48
CA GLN A 190 0.01 -10.23 0.10
C GLN A 190 -0.60 -10.86 1.35
N GLY A 191 -0.58 -12.18 1.44
CA GLY A 191 -1.08 -12.86 2.63
C GLY A 191 -0.68 -14.32 2.69
N LYS A 192 -0.84 -14.90 3.88
CA LYS A 192 -0.68 -16.34 4.09
C LYS A 192 -1.92 -17.07 3.59
N VAL A 193 -1.70 -18.19 2.92
CA VAL A 193 -2.78 -19.11 2.52
C VAL A 193 -3.34 -19.79 3.77
N ILE A 194 -4.64 -19.63 3.98
CA ILE A 194 -5.38 -20.23 5.10
C ILE A 194 -6.21 -21.43 4.63
N LYS A 195 -6.55 -22.33 5.55
CA LYS A 195 -7.46 -23.44 5.29
C LYS A 195 -8.86 -22.91 4.95
N GLY A 196 -9.51 -23.49 3.95
CA GLY A 196 -10.89 -23.23 3.55
C GLY A 196 -11.70 -24.51 3.48
N GLN A 197 -12.96 -24.42 3.04
CA GLN A 197 -13.90 -25.56 2.97
C GLN A 197 -13.62 -26.54 1.81
N LYS A 198 -12.56 -26.32 1.02
CA LYS A 198 -12.14 -27.18 -0.12
C LYS A 198 -13.21 -27.41 -1.19
N ARG A 199 -14.28 -26.58 -1.24
CA ARG A 199 -15.39 -26.73 -2.21
C ARG A 199 -14.90 -26.69 -3.66
N GLY A 200 -13.99 -25.76 -4.00
CA GLY A 200 -13.41 -25.67 -5.34
C GLY A 200 -12.69 -26.93 -5.78
N ARG A 201 -11.99 -27.62 -4.86
CA ARG A 201 -11.32 -28.89 -5.16
C ARG A 201 -12.32 -29.99 -5.58
N LYS A 202 -13.49 -30.09 -4.93
CA LYS A 202 -14.53 -31.07 -5.25
C LYS A 202 -15.11 -30.92 -6.66
N ILE A 203 -15.03 -29.71 -7.22
CA ILE A 203 -15.57 -29.40 -8.57
C ILE A 203 -14.48 -29.23 -9.63
N GLY A 204 -13.22 -29.59 -9.32
CA GLY A 204 -12.10 -29.54 -10.26
C GLY A 204 -11.34 -28.21 -10.33
N PHE A 205 -11.69 -27.22 -9.51
CA PHE A 205 -11.03 -25.89 -9.46
C PHE A 205 -10.47 -25.59 -8.07
N PRO A 206 -9.34 -26.21 -7.66
CA PRO A 206 -8.76 -25.99 -6.35
C PRO A 206 -8.41 -24.52 -6.14
N THR A 207 -8.77 -23.96 -4.97
CA THR A 207 -8.50 -22.57 -4.61
C THR A 207 -7.68 -22.48 -3.34
N CYS A 208 -6.82 -21.48 -3.23
CA CYS A 208 -6.23 -21.03 -1.99
C CYS A 208 -6.97 -19.79 -1.45
N ASN A 209 -7.11 -19.73 -0.13
CA ASN A 209 -7.83 -18.66 0.56
C ASN A 209 -6.85 -17.70 1.22
N ILE A 210 -7.06 -16.40 1.06
CA ILE A 210 -6.23 -15.34 1.65
C ILE A 210 -7.15 -14.33 2.34
N ASN A 211 -6.77 -13.94 3.57
CA ASN A 211 -7.52 -12.94 4.32
C ASN A 211 -7.16 -11.53 3.86
N LEU A 212 -8.18 -10.71 3.62
CA LEU A 212 -8.06 -9.32 3.16
C LEU A 212 -7.86 -8.31 4.30
N LYS A 213 -7.50 -8.73 5.50
CA LYS A 213 -7.33 -7.84 6.66
C LYS A 213 -6.53 -6.58 6.31
N ASN A 214 -7.10 -5.43 6.65
CA ASN A 214 -6.49 -4.10 6.51
C ASN A 214 -6.35 -3.54 5.08
N TYR A 215 -6.49 -4.34 4.03
CA TYR A 215 -6.51 -3.80 2.66
C TYR A 215 -7.82 -3.09 2.38
N ILE A 216 -7.75 -2.03 1.55
CA ILE A 216 -8.96 -1.41 0.99
C ILE A 216 -9.83 -2.50 0.34
N MET A 217 -11.14 -2.41 0.59
CA MET A 217 -12.12 -3.31 0.01
C MET A 217 -12.20 -3.12 -1.50
N PRO A 218 -11.85 -4.12 -2.33
CA PRO A 218 -12.08 -4.05 -3.76
C PRO A 218 -13.57 -4.29 -4.07
N LYS A 219 -13.98 -4.00 -5.30
CA LYS A 219 -15.29 -4.42 -5.79
C LYS A 219 -15.42 -5.94 -5.67
N LEU A 220 -16.53 -6.45 -5.15
CA LEU A 220 -16.77 -7.89 -5.07
C LEU A 220 -16.91 -8.50 -6.46
N GLY A 221 -16.35 -9.69 -6.67
CA GLY A 221 -16.39 -10.38 -7.94
C GLY A 221 -15.10 -11.07 -8.34
N VAL A 222 -15.01 -11.41 -9.62
CA VAL A 222 -13.94 -12.22 -10.21
C VAL A 222 -12.93 -11.33 -10.92
N TYR A 223 -11.65 -11.68 -10.73
CA TYR A 223 -10.49 -10.95 -11.27
C TYR A 223 -9.53 -11.89 -11.98
N SER A 224 -8.91 -11.42 -13.05
CA SER A 224 -7.66 -11.98 -13.58
C SER A 224 -6.51 -11.55 -12.68
N VAL A 225 -5.67 -12.51 -12.29
CA VAL A 225 -4.56 -12.27 -11.36
C VAL A 225 -3.29 -13.01 -11.78
N ILE A 226 -2.15 -12.58 -11.25
CA ILE A 226 -0.91 -13.33 -11.23
C ILE A 226 -0.56 -13.62 -9.77
N ALA A 227 -0.50 -14.90 -9.44
CA ALA A 227 -0.01 -15.38 -8.15
C ALA A 227 1.50 -15.56 -8.21
N GLU A 228 2.21 -15.01 -7.21
CA GLU A 228 3.67 -15.00 -7.16
C GLU A 228 4.17 -15.39 -5.77
N THR A 229 5.12 -16.30 -5.75
CA THR A 229 5.90 -16.69 -4.58
C THR A 229 7.39 -16.64 -4.94
N LYS A 230 8.27 -17.01 -4.03
CA LYS A 230 9.71 -17.19 -4.37
C LYS A 230 9.97 -18.36 -5.32
N TYR A 231 8.99 -19.26 -5.53
CA TYR A 231 9.16 -20.49 -6.33
C TYR A 231 8.46 -20.46 -7.69
N PHE A 232 7.43 -19.62 -7.83
CA PHE A 232 6.66 -19.54 -9.08
C PHE A 232 6.00 -18.18 -9.25
N LYS A 233 5.70 -17.88 -10.52
CA LYS A 233 4.84 -16.80 -10.97
C LYS A 233 3.89 -17.37 -12.01
N LYS A 234 2.59 -17.48 -11.68
CA LYS A 234 1.58 -18.14 -12.50
C LYS A 234 0.30 -17.32 -12.57
N GLN A 235 -0.39 -17.41 -13.70
CA GLN A 235 -1.71 -16.83 -13.90
C GLN A 235 -2.76 -17.55 -13.05
N GLY A 236 -3.87 -16.86 -12.78
CA GLY A 236 -5.00 -17.41 -12.08
C GLY A 236 -6.24 -16.53 -12.18
N ILE A 237 -7.32 -17.04 -11.61
CA ILE A 237 -8.52 -16.25 -11.32
C ILE A 237 -8.69 -16.12 -9.82
N ALA A 238 -9.21 -14.98 -9.38
CA ALA A 238 -9.49 -14.72 -7.98
C ALA A 238 -10.93 -14.26 -7.81
N ASN A 239 -11.63 -14.80 -6.83
CA ASN A 239 -12.94 -14.30 -6.38
C ASN A 239 -12.78 -13.58 -5.05
N ILE A 240 -13.33 -12.37 -4.97
CA ILE A 240 -13.48 -11.63 -3.73
C ILE A 240 -14.95 -11.61 -3.37
N GLY A 241 -15.27 -12.21 -2.23
CA GLY A 241 -16.64 -12.32 -1.76
C GLY A 241 -16.75 -12.58 -0.27
N TYR A 242 -17.96 -12.42 0.24
CA TYR A 242 -18.29 -12.78 1.61
C TYR A 242 -18.56 -14.28 1.72
N ARG A 243 -18.04 -14.89 2.79
CA ARG A 243 -18.35 -16.28 3.12
C ARG A 243 -19.02 -16.33 4.48
N PRO A 244 -20.16 -17.03 4.61
CA PRO A 244 -20.79 -17.29 5.90
C PRO A 244 -19.82 -18.07 6.80
N THR A 245 -19.73 -17.65 8.05
CA THR A 245 -18.99 -18.33 9.11
C THR A 245 -19.86 -18.38 10.36
N PHE A 246 -19.54 -19.23 11.33
CA PHE A 246 -20.27 -19.28 12.62
C PHE A 246 -20.33 -17.94 13.33
N ASN A 247 -19.33 -17.05 13.11
CA ASN A 247 -19.23 -15.72 13.74
C ASN A 247 -19.51 -14.56 12.76
N GLY A 248 -20.34 -14.77 11.72
CA GLY A 248 -20.72 -13.74 10.75
C GLY A 248 -20.17 -13.98 9.33
N GLN A 249 -19.91 -12.91 8.60
CA GLN A 249 -19.42 -12.98 7.22
C GLN A 249 -17.95 -12.54 7.17
N ASN A 250 -17.07 -13.43 6.72
CA ASN A 250 -15.67 -13.09 6.44
C ASN A 250 -15.48 -12.78 4.96
N LEU A 251 -14.83 -11.65 4.69
CA LEU A 251 -14.36 -11.31 3.37
C LEU A 251 -13.11 -12.12 3.04
N LEU A 252 -13.19 -12.93 1.98
CA LEU A 252 -12.09 -13.78 1.53
C LEU A 252 -11.72 -13.50 0.08
N LEU A 253 -10.42 -13.67 -0.19
CA LEU A 253 -9.85 -13.76 -1.52
C LEU A 253 -9.57 -15.23 -1.81
N GLU A 254 -10.36 -15.84 -2.69
CA GLU A 254 -10.22 -17.22 -3.17
C GLU A 254 -9.51 -17.19 -4.52
N VAL A 255 -8.36 -17.85 -4.64
CA VAL A 255 -7.54 -17.83 -5.86
C VAL A 255 -7.33 -19.23 -6.40
N ASN A 256 -7.77 -19.48 -7.63
CA ASN A 256 -7.39 -20.64 -8.42
C ASN A 256 -6.15 -20.27 -9.25
N ILE A 257 -5.02 -20.90 -8.97
CA ILE A 257 -3.73 -20.66 -9.63
C ILE A 257 -3.56 -21.74 -10.70
N PHE A 258 -3.39 -21.34 -11.96
CA PHE A 258 -3.34 -22.28 -13.08
C PHE A 258 -2.08 -23.14 -13.04
N GLY A 259 -2.27 -24.47 -13.18
CA GLY A 259 -1.17 -25.44 -13.21
C GLY A 259 -0.42 -25.64 -11.89
N ILE A 260 -1.04 -25.25 -10.76
CA ILE A 260 -0.45 -25.48 -9.43
C ILE A 260 -1.31 -26.46 -8.63
N ASN A 261 -0.77 -27.65 -8.39
CA ASN A 261 -1.37 -28.69 -7.52
C ASN A 261 -0.64 -28.85 -6.17
N LYS A 262 0.27 -27.92 -5.85
CA LYS A 262 1.06 -27.96 -4.62
C LYS A 262 0.30 -27.45 -3.41
N ASN A 263 0.62 -27.99 -2.24
CA ASN A 263 0.11 -27.48 -0.98
C ASN A 263 0.74 -26.12 -0.66
N LEU A 264 -0.09 -25.08 -0.61
CA LEU A 264 0.32 -23.71 -0.32
C LEU A 264 -0.07 -23.24 1.09
N TYR A 265 -0.66 -24.07 1.93
CA TYR A 265 -1.07 -23.69 3.30
C TYR A 265 0.09 -23.11 4.08
N ASN A 266 -0.18 -22.03 4.82
CA ASN A 266 0.78 -21.25 5.60
C ASN A 266 1.91 -20.59 4.79
N LYS A 267 1.92 -20.71 3.46
CA LYS A 267 2.89 -20.01 2.59
C LYS A 267 2.38 -18.59 2.30
N GLU A 268 3.30 -17.64 2.22
CA GLU A 268 3.00 -16.30 1.74
C GLU A 268 2.89 -16.29 0.23
N VAL A 269 1.82 -15.69 -0.28
CA VAL A 269 1.57 -15.52 -1.71
C VAL A 269 1.24 -14.06 -2.00
N ASN A 270 1.81 -13.53 -3.06
CA ASN A 270 1.48 -12.23 -3.62
C ASN A 270 0.46 -12.41 -4.75
N ILE A 271 -0.71 -11.84 -4.63
CA ILE A 271 -1.74 -11.85 -5.65
C ILE A 271 -1.78 -10.50 -6.33
N ASN A 272 -1.23 -10.44 -7.53
CA ASN A 272 -1.16 -9.25 -8.36
C ASN A 272 -2.42 -9.17 -9.24
N PHE A 273 -3.24 -8.14 -9.04
CA PHE A 273 -4.49 -7.94 -9.76
C PHE A 273 -4.23 -7.32 -11.13
N ILE A 274 -4.78 -7.92 -12.19
CA ILE A 274 -4.61 -7.48 -13.57
C ILE A 274 -5.87 -6.75 -14.05
N LYS A 275 -7.03 -7.41 -13.97
CA LYS A 275 -8.30 -6.88 -14.49
C LYS A 275 -9.49 -7.43 -13.71
N PHE A 276 -10.52 -6.63 -13.55
CA PHE A 276 -11.83 -7.06 -13.08
C PHE A 276 -12.55 -7.75 -14.24
N ILE A 277 -13.05 -8.98 -14.03
CA ILE A 277 -13.75 -9.77 -15.04
C ILE A 277 -15.25 -9.53 -14.93
N ARG A 278 -15.86 -9.81 -13.78
CA ARG A 278 -17.30 -9.69 -13.56
C ARG A 278 -17.66 -9.58 -12.07
N PRO A 279 -18.84 -9.06 -11.72
CA PRO A 279 -19.36 -9.13 -10.36
C PRO A 279 -19.66 -10.57 -9.93
N GLU A 280 -19.91 -10.78 -8.63
CA GLU A 280 -20.41 -12.06 -8.12
C GLU A 280 -21.77 -12.39 -8.76
N LYS A 281 -22.01 -13.68 -8.97
CA LYS A 281 -23.26 -14.21 -9.53
C LYS A 281 -23.69 -15.43 -8.71
N LYS A 282 -24.98 -15.52 -8.44
CA LYS A 282 -25.59 -16.74 -7.88
C LYS A 282 -25.86 -17.73 -9.00
N PHE A 283 -25.67 -19.01 -8.72
CA PHE A 283 -25.89 -20.10 -9.67
C PHE A 283 -26.96 -21.06 -9.12
N LYS A 284 -27.85 -21.57 -9.97
CA LYS A 284 -28.90 -22.54 -9.59
C LYS A 284 -28.34 -23.93 -9.34
N GLY A 285 -27.12 -24.24 -9.80
CA GLY A 285 -26.53 -25.57 -9.63
C GLY A 285 -25.03 -25.61 -9.97
N LEU A 286 -24.39 -26.75 -9.69
CA LEU A 286 -22.96 -26.97 -9.85
C LEU A 286 -22.50 -26.88 -11.32
N GLU A 287 -23.28 -27.37 -12.25
CA GLU A 287 -22.90 -27.36 -13.67
C GLU A 287 -22.85 -25.94 -14.24
N GLN A 288 -23.81 -25.09 -13.86
CA GLN A 288 -23.76 -23.66 -14.26
C GLN A 288 -22.56 -22.96 -13.68
N LEU A 289 -22.22 -23.27 -12.42
CA LEU A 289 -21.00 -22.72 -11.77
C LEU A 289 -19.74 -23.18 -12.51
N LYS A 290 -19.61 -24.48 -12.83
CA LYS A 290 -18.44 -25.00 -13.55
C LYS A 290 -18.32 -24.37 -14.95
N LYS A 291 -19.42 -24.25 -15.69
CA LYS A 291 -19.45 -23.60 -17.01
C LYS A 291 -18.97 -22.15 -16.94
N GLN A 292 -19.44 -21.39 -15.93
CA GLN A 292 -19.01 -20.01 -15.74
C GLN A 292 -17.55 -19.91 -15.35
N ILE A 293 -17.04 -20.78 -14.46
CA ILE A 293 -15.61 -20.78 -14.09
C ILE A 293 -14.72 -21.03 -15.32
N LYS A 294 -15.10 -21.95 -16.21
CA LYS A 294 -14.36 -22.18 -17.46
C LYS A 294 -14.31 -20.92 -18.33
N ILE A 295 -15.42 -20.19 -18.45
CA ILE A 295 -15.47 -18.90 -19.18
C ILE A 295 -14.55 -17.87 -18.52
N ASP A 296 -14.61 -17.74 -17.19
CA ASP A 296 -13.78 -16.80 -16.44
C ASP A 296 -12.27 -17.11 -16.62
N ILE A 297 -11.89 -18.40 -16.66
CA ILE A 297 -10.52 -18.84 -16.92
C ILE A 297 -10.06 -18.44 -18.32
N ILE A 298 -10.90 -18.66 -19.34
CA ILE A 298 -10.58 -18.25 -20.71
C ILE A 298 -10.36 -16.74 -20.79
N GLN A 299 -11.26 -15.96 -20.18
CA GLN A 299 -11.12 -14.51 -20.12
C GLN A 299 -9.87 -14.07 -19.37
N ALA A 300 -9.54 -14.74 -18.25
CA ALA A 300 -8.35 -14.42 -17.48
C ALA A 300 -7.06 -14.65 -18.28
N LYS A 301 -6.96 -15.75 -19.03
CA LYS A 301 -5.81 -16.08 -19.87
C LYS A 301 -5.56 -15.06 -20.98
N LYS A 302 -6.62 -14.44 -21.53
CA LYS A 302 -6.52 -13.38 -22.55
C LYS A 302 -6.04 -12.04 -22.02
N ASN A 303 -6.02 -11.82 -20.69
CA ASN A 303 -5.72 -10.53 -20.08
C ASN A 303 -4.28 -10.39 -19.56
N VAL A 304 -3.42 -11.37 -19.78
CA VAL A 304 -2.02 -11.40 -19.27
C VAL A 304 -1.03 -11.62 -20.41
#